data_ff47b6ebb316c84f407cf2f62b936ce2
#
_entry.id   ff47b6ebb316c84f407cf2f62b936ce2
#
_cell.length_a   1.000
_cell.length_b   1.000
_cell.length_c   1.000
_cell.angle_alpha   90.00
_cell.angle_beta   90.00
_cell.angle_gamma   90.00
#
_symmetry.space_group_name_H-M   'P 1'
#
loop_
_entity.id
_entity.type
_entity.pdbx_description
1 polymer ?
#
loop_
_entity_poly.entity_id
_entity_poly.type
_entity_poly.pdbx_seq_one_letter_code
_entity_poly.pdbx_strand_id
1 'polypeptide(L)'
;MAGLAAETSVVVPDQNLQNQGIEVVVGDAVRLETGQRRVTLADGSLISYDKLFLATGASPVVPPIEGRDLDGVLTLRGLPCACKIKEAFATGRPKRIVFVGAGFITLEVASLLMAANPDTLDVTIVELLDRPLPLMLDADMAALVRSHLEEKGLKILTGERVDKILGREGKVSGVALASGRQLPADLVLMNIGTRPNVELAQEAGLEMGRFGIKVNCYQETSDPHILAGGDCVEKFHLITGKPVPGQLRGPAVIQGRLAAKRLAGYAIPFPGVLNAGGCQCFDCVATSTGLTEEEAAKEGFDTVSATVDSRSKHGMIPGAQTWRLKLVFNKNNHKLIGGQVVAQAVVSAKAIDTVSALIWGGKTVEDITTHMCACNPDISSEPSLEPISIAAEQALQKLVAV
;
A
#
# COMPACT_ATOMS: atom_id res chain seq x y z
N MET A 1 10.00 12.19 6.49
CA MET A 1 9.50 13.55 6.28
C MET A 1 9.33 14.36 7.56
N ALA A 2 9.41 13.77 8.71
CA ALA A 2 9.43 14.48 10.01
C ALA A 2 10.72 15.29 10.26
N GLY A 3 11.29 15.94 9.24
CA GLY A 3 12.58 16.67 9.33
C GLY A 3 13.82 15.80 9.18
N LEU A 4 13.67 14.50 8.93
CA LEU A 4 14.79 13.54 8.87
C LEU A 4 15.55 13.56 7.54
N ALA A 5 14.97 14.13 6.46
CA ALA A 5 15.61 14.21 5.16
C ALA A 5 15.38 15.59 4.51
N ALA A 6 16.38 16.08 3.81
CA ALA A 6 16.23 17.26 2.96
C ALA A 6 15.34 16.93 1.76
N GLU A 7 14.55 17.90 1.29
CA GLU A 7 13.66 17.72 0.12
C GLU A 7 14.43 17.25 -1.12
N THR A 8 15.64 17.77 -1.30
CA THR A 8 16.55 17.39 -2.40
C THR A 8 17.03 15.94 -2.33
N SER A 9 17.00 15.29 -1.16
CA SER A 9 17.45 13.90 -1.00
C SER A 9 16.39 12.87 -1.40
N VAL A 10 15.14 13.27 -1.56
CA VAL A 10 14.03 12.39 -1.93
C VAL A 10 13.63 12.52 -3.41
N VAL A 11 14.27 13.42 -4.15
CA VAL A 11 14.06 13.63 -5.59
C VAL A 11 15.29 13.14 -6.34
N VAL A 12 15.08 12.33 -7.38
CA VAL A 12 16.15 11.98 -8.32
C VAL A 12 16.45 13.21 -9.16
N PRO A 13 17.68 13.77 -9.14
CA PRO A 13 18.02 14.92 -9.96
C PRO A 13 17.87 14.63 -11.47
N ASP A 14 17.32 15.56 -12.25
CA ASP A 14 17.15 15.43 -13.69
C ASP A 14 18.48 15.15 -14.40
N GLN A 15 19.58 15.69 -13.87
CA GLN A 15 20.94 15.43 -14.37
C GLN A 15 21.27 13.92 -14.43
N ASN A 16 20.76 13.13 -13.48
CA ASN A 16 21.00 11.68 -13.48
C ASN A 16 20.30 10.98 -14.64
N LEU A 17 19.15 11.50 -15.10
CA LEU A 17 18.43 11.02 -16.28
C LEU A 17 19.11 11.51 -17.56
N GLN A 18 19.48 12.77 -17.61
CA GLN A 18 20.19 13.37 -18.74
C GLN A 18 21.54 12.68 -19.01
N ASN A 19 22.28 12.32 -17.96
CA ASN A 19 23.54 11.56 -18.08
C ASN A 19 23.34 10.16 -18.70
N GLN A 20 22.10 9.65 -18.70
CA GLN A 20 21.72 8.39 -19.34
C GLN A 20 21.14 8.60 -20.75
N GLY A 21 21.20 9.82 -21.27
CA GLY A 21 20.66 10.17 -22.58
C GLY A 21 19.12 10.34 -22.59
N ILE A 22 18.51 10.53 -21.43
CA ILE A 22 17.07 10.75 -21.30
C ILE A 22 16.80 12.25 -21.28
N GLU A 23 16.03 12.73 -22.24
CA GLU A 23 15.52 14.11 -22.24
C GLU A 23 14.38 14.23 -21.25
N VAL A 24 14.45 15.22 -20.35
CA VAL A 24 13.40 15.50 -19.38
C VAL A 24 12.66 16.77 -19.80
N VAL A 25 11.38 16.62 -20.13
CA VAL A 25 10.48 17.74 -20.45
C VAL A 25 9.52 17.91 -19.27
N VAL A 26 9.55 19.09 -18.65
CA VAL A 26 8.65 19.44 -17.56
C VAL A 26 7.42 20.15 -18.13
N GLY A 27 6.25 19.55 -18.00
CA GLY A 27 4.99 20.09 -18.50
C GLY A 27 3.82 19.14 -18.25
N ASP A 28 2.61 19.68 -18.32
CA ASP A 28 1.38 18.92 -18.20
C ASP A 28 0.92 18.42 -19.57
N ALA A 29 0.86 17.10 -19.76
CA ALA A 29 0.27 16.48 -20.93
C ALA A 29 -1.26 16.62 -20.86
N VAL A 30 -1.85 17.39 -21.77
CA VAL A 30 -3.27 17.69 -21.77
C VAL A 30 -4.06 16.98 -22.87
N ARG A 31 -3.38 16.45 -23.91
CA ARG A 31 -4.04 15.72 -24.98
C ARG A 31 -3.13 14.67 -25.60
N LEU A 32 -3.71 13.52 -25.90
CA LEU A 32 -3.05 12.42 -26.62
C LEU A 32 -3.75 12.17 -27.96
N GLU A 33 -3.03 12.37 -29.06
CA GLU A 33 -3.54 12.20 -30.41
C GLU A 33 -2.94 10.90 -31.01
N THR A 34 -3.62 9.78 -30.81
CA THR A 34 -3.14 8.43 -31.18
C THR A 34 -2.89 8.31 -32.69
N GLY A 35 -3.81 8.82 -33.54
CA GLY A 35 -3.68 8.80 -34.98
C GLY A 35 -2.50 9.58 -35.54
N GLN A 36 -1.99 10.58 -34.81
CA GLN A 36 -0.84 11.41 -35.17
C GLN A 36 0.42 11.04 -34.35
N ARG A 37 0.29 10.12 -33.40
CA ARG A 37 1.34 9.72 -32.45
C ARG A 37 2.00 10.92 -31.78
N ARG A 38 1.18 11.76 -31.16
CA ARG A 38 1.59 13.03 -30.63
C ARG A 38 0.94 13.32 -29.27
N VAL A 39 1.71 13.88 -28.35
CA VAL A 39 1.25 14.41 -27.08
C VAL A 39 1.31 15.92 -27.14
N THR A 40 0.21 16.59 -26.74
CA THR A 40 0.15 18.04 -26.60
C THR A 40 0.31 18.41 -25.13
N LEU A 41 1.20 19.35 -24.84
CA LEU A 41 1.40 19.91 -23.51
C LEU A 41 0.51 21.16 -23.29
N ALA A 42 0.34 21.54 -22.05
CA ALA A 42 -0.50 22.70 -21.66
C ALA A 42 -0.02 24.04 -22.25
N ASP A 43 1.27 24.17 -22.55
CA ASP A 43 1.87 25.34 -23.22
C ASP A 43 1.67 25.34 -24.74
N GLY A 44 1.02 24.32 -25.27
CA GLY A 44 0.79 24.13 -26.72
C GLY A 44 1.93 23.42 -27.45
N SER A 45 3.01 23.07 -26.78
CA SER A 45 4.10 22.29 -27.40
C SER A 45 3.67 20.85 -27.72
N LEU A 46 4.30 20.27 -28.74
CA LEU A 46 3.95 18.97 -29.29
C LEU A 46 5.15 18.03 -29.20
N ILE A 47 4.92 16.84 -28.65
CA ILE A 47 5.92 15.78 -28.57
C ILE A 47 5.45 14.60 -29.40
N SER A 48 6.17 14.28 -30.47
CA SER A 48 5.90 13.09 -31.31
C SER A 48 6.56 11.85 -30.70
N TYR A 49 5.97 10.67 -30.93
CA TYR A 49 6.51 9.40 -30.45
C TYR A 49 6.36 8.27 -31.47
N ASP A 50 7.27 7.34 -31.48
CA ASP A 50 7.13 6.04 -32.13
C ASP A 50 6.47 5.03 -31.21
N LYS A 51 6.83 5.09 -29.93
CA LYS A 51 6.21 4.33 -28.82
C LYS A 51 6.04 5.24 -27.62
N LEU A 52 4.93 5.09 -26.94
CA LEU A 52 4.58 5.84 -25.73
C LEU A 52 4.37 4.89 -24.56
N PHE A 53 4.88 5.25 -23.39
CA PHE A 53 4.52 4.58 -22.13
C PHE A 53 3.76 5.55 -21.22
N LEU A 54 2.49 5.26 -20.95
CA LEU A 54 1.64 6.04 -20.04
C LEU A 54 1.86 5.59 -18.60
N ALA A 55 2.31 6.51 -17.75
CA ALA A 55 2.54 6.31 -16.32
C ALA A 55 1.95 7.47 -15.51
N THR A 56 0.72 7.85 -15.81
CA THR A 56 0.01 9.02 -15.24
C THR A 56 -0.32 8.87 -13.75
N GLY A 57 -0.12 7.68 -13.19
CA GLY A 57 -0.26 7.42 -11.75
C GLY A 57 -1.68 7.50 -11.24
N ALA A 58 -1.84 7.98 -10.00
CA ALA A 58 -3.12 8.09 -9.31
C ALA A 58 -3.15 9.34 -8.42
N SER A 59 -4.34 9.86 -8.19
CA SER A 59 -4.60 11.02 -7.33
C SER A 59 -5.34 10.61 -6.06
N PRO A 60 -5.16 11.31 -4.92
CA PRO A 60 -5.90 11.05 -3.69
C PRO A 60 -7.41 11.17 -3.90
N VAL A 61 -8.16 10.30 -3.26
CA VAL A 61 -9.62 10.44 -3.19
C VAL A 61 -9.97 11.46 -2.11
N VAL A 62 -10.70 12.51 -2.50
CA VAL A 62 -11.30 13.47 -1.58
C VAL A 62 -12.81 13.37 -1.75
N PRO A 63 -13.55 12.86 -0.76
CA PRO A 63 -14.99 12.68 -0.87
C PRO A 63 -15.69 14.07 -0.94
N PRO A 64 -16.86 14.14 -1.58
CA PRO A 64 -17.60 15.40 -1.73
C PRO A 64 -18.35 15.77 -0.46
N ILE A 65 -17.64 15.88 0.67
CA ILE A 65 -18.20 16.27 1.97
C ILE A 65 -18.04 17.79 2.17
N GLU A 66 -18.95 18.36 2.93
CA GLU A 66 -18.91 19.79 3.28
C GLU A 66 -17.64 20.11 4.07
N GLY A 67 -16.99 21.23 3.74
CA GLY A 67 -15.76 21.70 4.39
C GLY A 67 -14.47 21.07 3.87
N ARG A 68 -14.51 20.20 2.84
CA ARG A 68 -13.31 19.57 2.27
C ARG A 68 -12.26 20.55 1.71
N ASP A 69 -12.70 21.76 1.36
CA ASP A 69 -11.85 22.79 0.75
C ASP A 69 -11.36 23.84 1.78
N LEU A 70 -11.62 23.64 3.07
CA LEU A 70 -11.14 24.51 4.15
C LEU A 70 -9.61 24.45 4.27
N ASP A 71 -9.02 25.59 4.65
CA ASP A 71 -7.60 25.65 5.02
C ASP A 71 -7.33 24.70 6.22
N GLY A 72 -6.31 23.85 6.10
CA GLY A 72 -6.03 22.78 7.06
C GLY A 72 -6.64 21.43 6.70
N VAL A 73 -7.31 21.27 5.53
CA VAL A 73 -7.65 19.95 4.96
C VAL A 73 -6.60 19.59 3.95
N LEU A 74 -5.85 18.51 4.21
CA LEU A 74 -4.74 18.06 3.37
C LEU A 74 -4.87 16.60 2.97
N THR A 75 -4.18 16.24 1.91
CA THR A 75 -3.97 14.83 1.48
C THR A 75 -2.48 14.54 1.46
N LEU A 76 -2.09 13.26 1.38
CA LEU A 76 -0.70 12.89 1.18
C LEU A 76 -0.55 11.92 0.01
N ARG A 77 0.12 12.37 -1.06
CA ARG A 77 0.45 11.53 -2.21
C ARG A 77 1.91 11.69 -2.65
N GLY A 78 2.39 12.90 -2.70
CA GLY A 78 3.73 13.23 -3.21
C GLY A 78 4.39 14.33 -2.43
N LEU A 79 5.58 14.76 -2.90
CA LEU A 79 6.39 15.79 -2.25
C LEU A 79 5.62 17.11 -2.01
N PRO A 80 4.83 17.64 -2.97
CA PRO A 80 4.07 18.87 -2.71
C PRO A 80 3.09 18.75 -1.54
N CYS A 81 2.45 17.59 -1.37
CA CYS A 81 1.55 17.37 -0.22
C CYS A 81 2.33 17.33 1.10
N ALA A 82 3.50 16.68 1.10
CA ALA A 82 4.36 16.62 2.27
C ALA A 82 4.90 18.00 2.67
N CYS A 83 5.24 18.85 1.69
CA CYS A 83 5.63 20.23 1.92
C CYS A 83 4.52 21.05 2.58
N LYS A 84 3.26 20.90 2.12
CA LYS A 84 2.10 21.57 2.74
C LYS A 84 1.89 21.12 4.20
N ILE A 85 2.05 19.83 4.49
CA ILE A 85 1.97 19.33 5.88
C ILE A 85 3.10 19.96 6.73
N LYS A 86 4.33 19.97 6.22
CA LYS A 86 5.48 20.60 6.90
C LYS A 86 5.25 22.08 7.17
N GLU A 87 4.70 22.82 6.20
CA GLU A 87 4.36 24.22 6.32
C GLU A 87 3.28 24.46 7.39
N ALA A 88 2.22 23.64 7.43
CA ALA A 88 1.19 23.70 8.47
C ALA A 88 1.78 23.58 9.88
N PHE A 89 2.78 22.71 10.07
CA PHE A 89 3.50 22.60 11.36
C PHE A 89 4.41 23.79 11.63
N ALA A 90 5.06 24.35 10.63
CA ALA A 90 5.94 25.50 10.78
C ALA A 90 5.19 26.78 11.17
N THR A 91 4.02 27.00 10.58
CA THR A 91 3.23 28.22 10.71
C THR A 91 2.13 28.11 11.76
N GLY A 92 1.36 27.02 11.74
CA GLY A 92 0.14 26.86 12.55
C GLY A 92 0.34 26.06 13.83
N ARG A 93 1.38 25.24 13.92
CA ARG A 93 1.67 24.31 15.04
C ARG A 93 0.40 23.57 15.52
N PRO A 94 -0.23 22.78 14.63
CA PRO A 94 -1.46 22.07 14.97
C PRO A 94 -1.21 21.14 16.17
N LYS A 95 -2.16 21.12 17.11
CA LYS A 95 -2.10 20.25 18.30
C LYS A 95 -3.02 19.04 18.17
N ARG A 96 -4.14 19.21 17.45
CA ARG A 96 -5.16 18.19 17.27
C ARG A 96 -5.25 17.85 15.78
N ILE A 97 -4.93 16.62 15.45
CA ILE A 97 -4.95 16.13 14.09
C ILE A 97 -5.97 15.00 13.97
N VAL A 98 -6.85 15.12 12.98
CA VAL A 98 -7.75 14.03 12.62
C VAL A 98 -7.32 13.46 11.27
N PHE A 99 -7.03 12.16 11.25
CA PHE A 99 -6.85 11.40 10.04
C PHE A 99 -8.17 10.72 9.64
N VAL A 100 -8.50 10.75 8.36
CA VAL A 100 -9.65 10.05 7.79
C VAL A 100 -9.14 8.86 6.98
N GLY A 101 -9.49 7.64 7.42
CA GLY A 101 -8.97 6.36 6.93
C GLY A 101 -7.79 5.84 7.76
N ALA A 102 -7.80 4.54 8.10
CA ALA A 102 -6.76 3.84 8.87
C ALA A 102 -5.90 2.90 7.99
N GLY A 103 -5.59 3.32 6.76
CA GLY A 103 -4.67 2.62 5.87
C GLY A 103 -3.21 2.82 6.27
N PHE A 104 -2.29 2.08 5.60
CA PHE A 104 -0.85 2.08 5.92
C PHE A 104 -0.22 3.50 5.90
N ILE A 105 -0.56 4.36 4.93
CA ILE A 105 -0.05 5.74 4.86
C ILE A 105 -0.43 6.54 6.11
N THR A 106 -1.69 6.42 6.55
CA THR A 106 -2.17 7.10 7.75
C THR A 106 -1.39 6.68 8.98
N LEU A 107 -1.25 5.36 9.20
CA LEU A 107 -0.59 4.84 10.39
C LEU A 107 0.89 5.23 10.43
N GLU A 108 1.60 5.18 9.30
CA GLU A 108 2.99 5.62 9.20
C GLU A 108 3.13 7.12 9.50
N VAL A 109 2.30 7.96 8.87
CA VAL A 109 2.41 9.41 9.05
C VAL A 109 2.01 9.83 10.46
N ALA A 110 0.94 9.27 11.01
CA ALA A 110 0.53 9.54 12.38
C ALA A 110 1.64 9.17 13.38
N SER A 111 2.25 8.00 13.24
CA SER A 111 3.36 7.55 14.08
C SER A 111 4.58 8.47 13.97
N LEU A 112 4.95 8.88 12.76
CA LEU A 112 6.09 9.78 12.52
C LEU A 112 5.84 11.18 13.09
N LEU A 113 4.63 11.71 12.94
CA LEU A 113 4.28 13.03 13.48
C LEU A 113 4.28 13.03 15.00
N MET A 114 3.73 11.98 15.63
CA MET A 114 3.75 11.85 17.09
C MET A 114 5.17 11.66 17.61
N ALA A 115 5.99 10.83 16.97
CA ALA A 115 7.39 10.64 17.35
C ALA A 115 8.23 11.93 17.24
N ALA A 116 7.93 12.76 16.24
CA ALA A 116 8.62 14.05 16.05
C ALA A 116 8.12 15.16 17.00
N ASN A 117 6.94 14.99 17.60
CA ASN A 117 6.29 15.99 18.48
C ASN A 117 5.73 15.32 19.74
N PRO A 118 6.58 14.68 20.56
CA PRO A 118 6.13 13.96 21.74
C PRO A 118 5.38 14.90 22.69
N ASP A 119 4.34 14.37 23.32
CA ASP A 119 3.49 15.04 24.34
C ASP A 119 2.74 16.31 23.88
N THR A 120 2.83 16.66 22.59
CA THR A 120 2.23 17.90 22.08
C THR A 120 1.10 17.67 21.10
N LEU A 121 1.01 16.47 20.49
CA LEU A 121 0.00 16.14 19.51
C LEU A 121 -1.08 15.21 20.07
N ASP A 122 -2.33 15.61 19.88
CA ASP A 122 -3.51 14.75 20.02
C ASP A 122 -3.93 14.25 18.63
N VAL A 123 -3.69 12.97 18.35
CA VAL A 123 -3.97 12.36 17.05
C VAL A 123 -5.12 11.39 17.17
N THR A 124 -6.16 11.61 16.36
CA THR A 124 -7.31 10.72 16.23
C THR A 124 -7.41 10.23 14.80
N ILE A 125 -7.53 8.92 14.60
CA ILE A 125 -7.84 8.29 13.33
C ILE A 125 -9.30 7.88 13.31
N VAL A 126 -10.03 8.24 12.25
CA VAL A 126 -11.42 7.83 11.99
C VAL A 126 -11.43 6.87 10.83
N GLU A 127 -11.86 5.64 11.05
CA GLU A 127 -11.95 4.57 10.06
C GLU A 127 -13.39 4.12 9.89
N LEU A 128 -13.83 4.03 8.64
CA LEU A 128 -15.18 3.58 8.28
C LEU A 128 -15.39 2.10 8.60
N LEU A 129 -14.37 1.27 8.38
CA LEU A 129 -14.42 -0.15 8.65
C LEU A 129 -14.15 -0.44 10.14
N ASP A 130 -14.25 -1.69 10.52
CA ASP A 130 -14.23 -2.13 11.92
C ASP A 130 -12.84 -2.18 12.58
N ARG A 131 -11.76 -2.00 11.78
CA ARG A 131 -10.36 -2.16 12.24
C ARG A 131 -9.36 -1.33 11.44
N PRO A 132 -8.14 -1.08 11.96
CA PRO A 132 -7.05 -0.52 11.17
C PRO A 132 -6.53 -1.57 10.16
N LEU A 133 -5.96 -1.09 9.05
CA LEU A 133 -5.44 -1.90 7.94
C LEU A 133 -6.44 -2.95 7.42
N PRO A 134 -7.72 -2.60 7.21
CA PRO A 134 -8.78 -3.59 6.98
C PRO A 134 -8.64 -4.35 5.66
N LEU A 135 -7.86 -3.82 4.70
CA LEU A 135 -7.55 -4.45 3.41
C LEU A 135 -6.24 -5.25 3.43
N MET A 136 -5.55 -5.31 4.57
CA MET A 136 -4.26 -6.00 4.71
C MET A 136 -4.29 -7.12 5.74
N LEU A 137 -5.07 -6.94 6.81
CA LEU A 137 -5.05 -7.81 7.97
C LEU A 137 -6.43 -8.33 8.31
N ASP A 138 -6.50 -9.60 8.68
CA ASP A 138 -7.65 -10.17 9.37
C ASP A 138 -7.82 -9.52 10.76
N ALA A 139 -9.00 -9.67 11.36
CA ALA A 139 -9.34 -8.98 12.60
C ALA A 139 -8.41 -9.31 13.77
N ASP A 140 -7.98 -10.57 13.90
CA ASP A 140 -7.06 -11.04 14.94
C ASP A 140 -5.66 -10.41 14.82
N MET A 141 -5.16 -10.24 13.59
CA MET A 141 -3.87 -9.62 13.31
C MET A 141 -3.95 -8.09 13.46
N ALA A 142 -5.04 -7.47 12.99
CA ALA A 142 -5.27 -6.04 13.12
C ALA A 142 -5.42 -5.58 14.58
N ALA A 143 -5.98 -6.44 15.46
CA ALA A 143 -6.09 -6.18 16.88
C ALA A 143 -4.74 -5.95 17.56
N LEU A 144 -3.69 -6.67 17.15
CA LEU A 144 -2.34 -6.48 17.68
C LEU A 144 -1.79 -5.09 17.31
N VAL A 145 -1.97 -4.70 16.06
CA VAL A 145 -1.56 -3.36 15.59
C VAL A 145 -2.33 -2.28 16.34
N ARG A 146 -3.66 -2.45 16.50
CA ARG A 146 -4.51 -1.52 17.21
C ARG A 146 -4.05 -1.32 18.65
N SER A 147 -3.86 -2.42 19.41
CA SER A 147 -3.42 -2.36 20.81
C SER A 147 -2.09 -1.62 20.93
N HIS A 148 -1.14 -1.94 20.06
CA HIS A 148 0.16 -1.27 20.07
C HIS A 148 0.05 0.25 19.79
N LEU A 149 -0.78 0.65 18.85
CA LEU A 149 -0.97 2.06 18.50
C LEU A 149 -1.68 2.83 19.66
N GLU A 150 -2.69 2.22 20.28
CA GLU A 150 -3.39 2.79 21.42
C GLU A 150 -2.48 2.92 22.65
N GLU A 151 -1.59 1.96 22.93
CA GLU A 151 -0.54 2.04 23.94
C GLU A 151 0.43 3.20 23.71
N LYS A 152 0.69 3.56 22.45
CA LYS A 152 1.49 4.73 22.07
C LYS A 152 0.70 6.04 22.12
N GLY A 153 -0.55 6.02 22.55
CA GLY A 153 -1.39 7.21 22.73
C GLY A 153 -2.19 7.63 21.48
N LEU A 154 -2.20 6.83 20.41
CA LEU A 154 -2.99 7.10 19.23
C LEU A 154 -4.46 6.73 19.48
N LYS A 155 -5.39 7.60 19.14
CA LYS A 155 -6.84 7.34 19.27
C LYS A 155 -7.35 6.79 17.94
N ILE A 156 -8.01 5.61 17.96
CA ILE A 156 -8.57 5.00 16.75
C ILE A 156 -10.07 4.77 16.94
N LEU A 157 -10.87 5.42 16.12
CA LEU A 157 -12.32 5.28 16.06
C LEU A 157 -12.66 4.48 14.79
N THR A 158 -13.10 3.24 14.98
CA THR A 158 -13.51 2.34 13.90
C THR A 158 -15.04 2.25 13.80
N GLY A 159 -15.56 1.87 12.63
CA GLY A 159 -17.00 1.85 12.37
C GLY A 159 -17.62 3.26 12.28
N GLU A 160 -16.80 4.28 12.08
CA GLU A 160 -17.21 5.68 12.07
C GLU A 160 -16.89 6.35 10.74
N ARG A 161 -17.81 7.19 10.28
CA ARG A 161 -17.65 7.98 9.06
C ARG A 161 -17.57 9.47 9.38
N VAL A 162 -16.60 10.15 8.78
CA VAL A 162 -16.59 11.62 8.75
C VAL A 162 -17.65 12.10 7.75
N ASP A 163 -18.62 12.83 8.25
CA ASP A 163 -19.76 13.31 7.47
C ASP A 163 -19.55 14.74 6.97
N LYS A 164 -18.88 15.56 7.80
CA LYS A 164 -18.60 16.97 7.52
C LYS A 164 -17.30 17.40 8.19
N ILE A 165 -16.58 18.32 7.55
CA ILE A 165 -15.48 19.05 8.16
C ILE A 165 -15.99 20.41 8.65
N LEU A 166 -15.76 20.70 9.91
CA LEU A 166 -16.20 21.93 10.56
C LEU A 166 -15.14 23.01 10.37
N GLY A 167 -15.59 24.23 10.08
CA GLY A 167 -14.70 25.36 9.86
C GLY A 167 -15.10 26.59 10.64
N ARG A 168 -14.13 27.44 10.91
CA ARG A 168 -14.31 28.78 11.43
C ARG A 168 -13.36 29.73 10.66
N GLU A 169 -13.92 30.83 10.13
CA GLU A 169 -13.14 31.82 9.38
C GLU A 169 -12.31 31.21 8.21
N GLY A 170 -12.89 30.22 7.50
CA GLY A 170 -12.22 29.55 6.38
C GLY A 170 -11.20 28.48 6.76
N LYS A 171 -10.96 28.23 8.06
CA LYS A 171 -10.02 27.24 8.57
C LYS A 171 -10.72 26.08 9.24
N VAL A 172 -10.09 24.92 9.24
CA VAL A 172 -10.55 23.72 9.98
C VAL A 172 -10.65 24.03 11.48
N SER A 173 -11.75 23.59 12.10
CA SER A 173 -11.94 23.64 13.56
C SER A 173 -12.32 22.29 14.14
N GLY A 174 -12.68 21.31 13.29
CA GLY A 174 -13.06 19.95 13.71
C GLY A 174 -13.65 19.14 12.58
N VAL A 175 -14.14 17.96 12.95
CA VAL A 175 -14.93 17.08 12.08
C VAL A 175 -16.21 16.63 12.80
N ALA A 176 -17.30 16.47 12.07
CA ALA A 176 -18.52 15.85 12.54
C ALA A 176 -18.62 14.43 11.98
N LEU A 177 -18.89 13.45 12.84
CA LEU A 177 -19.06 12.06 12.49
C LEU A 177 -20.53 11.76 12.23
N ALA A 178 -20.82 10.73 11.48
CA ALA A 178 -22.18 10.26 11.17
C ALA A 178 -22.97 9.86 12.44
N SER A 179 -22.28 9.45 13.50
CA SER A 179 -22.88 9.21 14.83
C SER A 179 -23.36 10.49 15.55
N GLY A 180 -23.08 11.68 15.00
CA GLY A 180 -23.37 12.98 15.64
C GLY A 180 -22.24 13.47 16.56
N ARG A 181 -21.22 12.66 16.82
CA ARG A 181 -20.05 13.06 17.61
C ARG A 181 -19.24 14.10 16.84
N GLN A 182 -18.71 15.10 17.53
CA GLN A 182 -17.77 16.06 16.95
C GLN A 182 -16.39 15.90 17.59
N LEU A 183 -15.36 15.99 16.75
CA LEU A 183 -13.97 15.95 17.15
C LEU A 183 -13.32 17.29 16.81
N PRO A 184 -12.72 17.97 17.76
CA PRO A 184 -11.95 19.18 17.47
C PRO A 184 -10.69 18.83 16.67
N ALA A 185 -10.37 19.63 15.65
CA ALA A 185 -9.18 19.44 14.84
C ALA A 185 -8.61 20.77 14.37
N ASP A 186 -7.30 20.89 14.38
CA ASP A 186 -6.54 22.00 13.81
C ASP A 186 -6.04 21.65 12.41
N LEU A 187 -5.97 20.34 12.10
CA LEU A 187 -5.56 19.77 10.80
C LEU A 187 -6.36 18.49 10.53
N VAL A 188 -6.81 18.31 9.30
CA VAL A 188 -7.45 17.08 8.82
C VAL A 188 -6.65 16.50 7.67
N LEU A 189 -6.24 15.23 7.78
CA LEU A 189 -5.51 14.50 6.74
C LEU A 189 -6.41 13.42 6.14
N MET A 190 -6.78 13.58 4.86
CA MET A 190 -7.67 12.67 4.15
C MET A 190 -6.86 11.63 3.38
N ASN A 191 -6.84 10.38 3.85
CA ASN A 191 -6.09 9.26 3.27
C ASN A 191 -7.01 8.05 3.08
N ILE A 192 -8.09 8.19 2.30
CA ILE A 192 -9.09 7.15 2.06
C ILE A 192 -8.88 6.39 0.76
N GLY A 193 -7.68 6.44 0.24
CA GLY A 193 -7.28 5.76 -0.99
C GLY A 193 -6.98 6.71 -2.15
N THR A 194 -6.77 6.12 -3.32
CA THR A 194 -6.40 6.83 -4.55
C THR A 194 -7.27 6.36 -5.71
N ARG A 195 -7.44 7.21 -6.71
CA ARG A 195 -8.05 6.87 -8.01
C ARG A 195 -7.01 6.98 -9.12
N PRO A 196 -7.00 6.07 -10.09
CA PRO A 196 -6.10 6.14 -11.23
C PRO A 196 -6.39 7.38 -12.08
N ASN A 197 -5.32 8.02 -12.60
CA ASN A 197 -5.42 9.13 -13.54
C ASN A 197 -5.53 8.56 -14.96
N VAL A 198 -6.74 8.49 -15.48
CA VAL A 198 -7.06 7.82 -16.75
C VAL A 198 -7.58 8.76 -17.83
N GLU A 199 -7.82 10.02 -17.49
CA GLU A 199 -8.51 11.01 -18.31
C GLU A 199 -7.84 11.14 -19.69
N LEU A 200 -6.51 11.31 -19.72
CA LEU A 200 -5.74 11.42 -20.96
C LEU A 200 -5.89 10.19 -21.88
N ALA A 201 -5.89 8.99 -21.30
CA ALA A 201 -6.04 7.74 -22.04
C ALA A 201 -7.48 7.54 -22.51
N GLN A 202 -8.45 7.88 -21.68
CA GLN A 202 -9.88 7.74 -21.96
C GLN A 202 -10.31 8.71 -23.09
N GLU A 203 -9.86 9.96 -23.06
CA GLU A 203 -10.12 10.96 -24.10
C GLU A 203 -9.46 10.58 -25.43
N ALA A 204 -8.32 9.88 -25.38
CA ALA A 204 -7.64 9.35 -26.55
C ALA A 204 -8.30 8.07 -27.12
N GLY A 205 -9.37 7.55 -26.50
CA GLY A 205 -10.11 6.38 -26.96
C GLY A 205 -9.47 5.03 -26.62
N LEU A 206 -8.54 4.98 -25.67
CA LEU A 206 -7.98 3.70 -25.21
C LEU A 206 -9.00 2.90 -24.41
N GLU A 207 -8.93 1.56 -24.47
CA GLU A 207 -9.82 0.72 -23.68
C GLU A 207 -9.58 0.89 -22.18
N MET A 208 -10.69 1.06 -21.44
CA MET A 208 -10.68 1.13 -19.97
C MET A 208 -11.12 -0.19 -19.36
N GLY A 209 -10.44 -0.60 -18.29
CA GLY A 209 -10.89 -1.62 -17.37
C GLY A 209 -11.75 -1.03 -16.25
N ARG A 210 -12.10 -1.87 -15.27
CA ARG A 210 -12.86 -1.44 -14.08
C ARG A 210 -12.04 -0.51 -13.17
N PHE A 211 -10.72 -0.71 -13.10
CA PHE A 211 -9.83 -0.07 -12.12
C PHE A 211 -8.71 0.74 -12.78
N GLY A 212 -8.79 1.05 -14.05
CA GLY A 212 -7.77 1.83 -14.75
C GLY A 212 -7.72 1.56 -16.24
N ILE A 213 -6.64 1.98 -16.88
CA ILE A 213 -6.37 1.69 -18.29
C ILE A 213 -6.20 0.18 -18.44
N LYS A 214 -6.89 -0.43 -19.41
CA LYS A 214 -6.77 -1.85 -19.70
C LYS A 214 -5.47 -2.13 -20.44
N VAL A 215 -4.69 -3.06 -19.92
CA VAL A 215 -3.47 -3.55 -20.55
C VAL A 215 -3.42 -5.08 -20.52
N ASN A 216 -2.69 -5.67 -21.47
CA ASN A 216 -2.37 -7.10 -21.42
C ASN A 216 -1.18 -7.37 -20.48
N CYS A 217 -0.79 -8.64 -20.35
CA CYS A 217 0.34 -9.04 -19.50
C CYS A 217 1.71 -8.49 -19.95
N TYR A 218 1.80 -7.90 -21.14
CA TYR A 218 3.00 -7.25 -21.67
C TYR A 218 2.95 -5.71 -21.56
N GLN A 219 2.00 -5.17 -20.82
CA GLN A 219 1.73 -3.74 -20.62
C GLN A 219 1.24 -3.02 -21.89
N GLU A 220 0.78 -3.73 -22.91
CA GLU A 220 0.26 -3.17 -24.15
C GLU A 220 -1.21 -2.76 -23.96
N THR A 221 -1.57 -1.56 -24.42
CA THR A 221 -2.95 -1.03 -24.45
C THR A 221 -3.68 -1.51 -25.70
N SER A 222 -4.87 -0.98 -25.94
CA SER A 222 -5.63 -1.18 -27.19
C SER A 222 -4.97 -0.53 -28.44
N ASP A 223 -4.05 0.42 -28.24
CA ASP A 223 -3.23 1.00 -29.30
C ASP A 223 -1.86 0.32 -29.35
N PRO A 224 -1.42 -0.23 -30.50
CA PRO A 224 -0.16 -0.96 -30.62
C PRO A 224 1.09 -0.10 -30.43
N HIS A 225 0.96 1.22 -30.42
CA HIS A 225 2.06 2.16 -30.18
C HIS A 225 2.13 2.63 -28.72
N ILE A 226 1.15 2.25 -27.89
CA ILE A 226 1.01 2.75 -26.53
C ILE A 226 1.03 1.59 -25.52
N LEU A 227 1.97 1.67 -24.60
CA LEU A 227 2.02 0.84 -23.39
C LEU A 227 1.58 1.69 -22.18
N ALA A 228 1.10 1.04 -21.14
CA ALA A 228 0.80 1.72 -19.87
C ALA A 228 1.17 0.86 -18.67
N GLY A 229 1.46 1.50 -17.53
CA GLY A 229 1.82 0.79 -16.30
C GLY A 229 1.76 1.69 -15.06
N GLY A 230 1.97 1.07 -13.91
CA GLY A 230 1.90 1.75 -12.62
C GLY A 230 0.47 1.90 -12.11
N ASP A 231 0.20 2.99 -11.37
CA ASP A 231 -1.06 3.16 -10.65
C ASP A 231 -2.24 3.51 -11.56
N CYS A 232 -1.99 3.88 -12.83
CA CYS A 232 -3.06 4.23 -13.78
C CYS A 232 -3.67 3.02 -14.49
N VAL A 233 -3.08 1.83 -14.39
CA VAL A 233 -3.58 0.63 -15.09
C VAL A 233 -4.31 -0.32 -14.14
N GLU A 234 -5.31 -1.01 -14.70
CA GLU A 234 -5.93 -2.17 -14.06
C GLU A 234 -4.93 -3.32 -13.92
N LYS A 235 -4.99 -4.03 -12.80
CA LYS A 235 -4.15 -5.20 -12.53
C LYS A 235 -5.03 -6.42 -12.27
N PHE A 236 -4.44 -7.61 -12.40
CA PHE A 236 -5.11 -8.86 -12.08
C PHE A 236 -4.48 -9.48 -10.84
N HIS A 237 -5.31 -9.95 -9.93
CA HIS A 237 -4.84 -10.67 -8.75
C HIS A 237 -4.32 -12.06 -9.14
N LEU A 238 -3.10 -12.39 -8.73
CA LEU A 238 -2.43 -13.63 -9.16
C LEU A 238 -3.20 -14.90 -8.78
N ILE A 239 -3.89 -14.89 -7.63
CA ILE A 239 -4.61 -16.06 -7.12
C ILE A 239 -6.01 -16.18 -7.74
N THR A 240 -6.75 -15.07 -7.81
CA THR A 240 -8.15 -15.09 -8.26
C THR A 240 -8.33 -14.89 -9.75
N GLY A 241 -7.31 -14.35 -10.44
CA GLY A 241 -7.40 -13.94 -11.83
C GLY A 241 -8.33 -12.74 -12.09
N LYS A 242 -8.95 -12.19 -11.04
CA LYS A 242 -9.89 -11.07 -11.16
C LYS A 242 -9.19 -9.72 -11.25
N PRO A 243 -9.79 -8.73 -11.93
CA PRO A 243 -9.27 -7.37 -11.93
C PRO A 243 -9.34 -6.74 -10.53
N VAL A 244 -8.27 -6.07 -10.14
CA VAL A 244 -8.13 -5.41 -8.83
C VAL A 244 -7.48 -4.04 -8.97
N PRO A 245 -7.77 -3.09 -8.06
CA PRO A 245 -6.95 -1.92 -7.90
C PRO A 245 -5.56 -2.33 -7.40
N GLY A 246 -4.51 -1.64 -7.80
CA GLY A 246 -3.15 -2.06 -7.43
C GLY A 246 -2.19 -0.88 -7.41
N GLN A 247 -2.53 0.18 -6.65
CA GLN A 247 -1.72 1.39 -6.54
C GLN A 247 -0.58 1.19 -5.52
N LEU A 248 0.35 0.28 -5.85
CA LEU A 248 1.54 -0.03 -5.05
C LEU A 248 2.81 0.19 -5.88
N ARG A 249 3.84 0.73 -5.21
CA ARG A 249 5.13 1.04 -5.85
C ARG A 249 5.83 -0.19 -6.42
N GLY A 250 5.78 -1.33 -5.74
CA GLY A 250 6.43 -2.58 -6.19
C GLY A 250 5.96 -3.01 -7.58
N PRO A 251 4.67 -3.28 -7.78
CA PRO A 251 4.10 -3.58 -9.10
C PRO A 251 4.39 -2.51 -10.15
N ALA A 252 4.30 -1.21 -9.80
CA ALA A 252 4.56 -0.12 -10.74
C ALA A 252 5.99 -0.16 -11.30
N VAL A 253 7.00 -0.39 -10.44
CA VAL A 253 8.40 -0.52 -10.85
C VAL A 253 8.61 -1.75 -11.74
N ILE A 254 7.98 -2.88 -11.40
CA ILE A 254 8.07 -4.11 -12.21
C ILE A 254 7.46 -3.86 -13.59
N GLN A 255 6.26 -3.26 -13.67
CA GLN A 255 5.58 -2.97 -14.93
C GLN A 255 6.40 -2.03 -15.82
N GLY A 256 7.01 -0.96 -15.27
CA GLY A 256 7.89 -0.07 -16.03
C GLY A 256 9.10 -0.81 -16.62
N ARG A 257 9.74 -1.69 -15.82
CA ARG A 257 10.85 -2.53 -16.31
C ARG A 257 10.43 -3.53 -17.40
N LEU A 258 9.25 -4.12 -17.26
CA LEU A 258 8.71 -5.08 -18.23
C LEU A 258 8.32 -4.38 -19.53
N ALA A 259 7.73 -3.18 -19.46
CA ALA A 259 7.43 -2.37 -20.64
C ALA A 259 8.71 -2.01 -21.42
N ALA A 260 9.77 -1.58 -20.73
CA ALA A 260 11.06 -1.31 -21.36
C ALA A 260 11.65 -2.57 -22.01
N LYS A 261 11.59 -3.72 -21.34
CA LYS A 261 12.02 -5.00 -21.92
C LYS A 261 11.17 -5.39 -23.13
N ARG A 262 9.86 -5.14 -23.08
CA ARG A 262 8.96 -5.39 -24.22
C ARG A 262 9.36 -4.56 -25.45
N LEU A 263 9.66 -3.29 -25.25
CA LEU A 263 10.17 -2.41 -26.32
C LEU A 263 11.53 -2.86 -26.87
N ALA A 264 12.36 -3.49 -26.03
CA ALA A 264 13.63 -4.09 -26.43
C ALA A 264 13.51 -5.50 -27.04
N GLY A 265 12.28 -6.01 -27.26
CA GLY A 265 12.02 -7.30 -27.93
C GLY A 265 11.84 -8.50 -26.98
N TYR A 266 11.92 -8.32 -25.67
CA TYR A 266 11.69 -9.41 -24.70
C TYR A 266 10.20 -9.57 -24.42
N ALA A 267 9.69 -10.80 -24.46
CA ALA A 267 8.31 -11.14 -24.14
C ALA A 267 8.20 -11.77 -22.74
N ILE A 268 8.36 -10.98 -21.68
CA ILE A 268 8.25 -11.42 -20.30
C ILE A 268 6.91 -10.93 -19.76
N PRO A 269 5.97 -11.84 -19.42
CA PRO A 269 4.66 -11.44 -18.94
C PRO A 269 4.71 -10.94 -17.50
N PHE A 270 3.88 -9.94 -17.18
CA PHE A 270 3.58 -9.57 -15.80
C PHE A 270 2.60 -10.59 -15.21
N PRO A 271 2.95 -11.26 -14.10
CA PRO A 271 2.15 -12.37 -13.59
C PRO A 271 0.87 -11.93 -12.86
N GLY A 272 0.68 -10.65 -12.63
CA GLY A 272 -0.35 -10.10 -11.74
C GLY A 272 0.23 -9.64 -10.40
N VAL A 273 -0.67 -9.34 -9.46
CA VAL A 273 -0.31 -8.81 -8.14
C VAL A 273 -0.75 -9.74 -7.01
N LEU A 274 0.01 -9.75 -5.93
CA LEU A 274 -0.33 -10.37 -4.64
C LEU A 274 -0.69 -9.32 -3.59
N ASN A 275 -0.74 -8.04 -3.96
CA ASN A 275 -0.92 -6.92 -3.04
C ASN A 275 0.07 -6.92 -1.85
N ALA A 276 1.26 -7.49 -2.08
CA ALA A 276 2.31 -7.55 -1.06
C ALA A 276 2.68 -6.12 -0.62
N GLY A 277 2.52 -5.85 0.66
CA GLY A 277 2.74 -4.54 1.22
C GLY A 277 2.98 -4.57 2.72
N GLY A 278 3.34 -3.42 3.27
CA GLY A 278 3.55 -3.29 4.70
C GLY A 278 3.71 -1.85 5.13
N CYS A 279 3.62 -1.63 6.42
CA CYS A 279 3.87 -0.34 7.07
C CYS A 279 4.61 -0.54 8.39
N GLN A 280 5.33 0.49 8.78
CA GLN A 280 5.94 0.59 10.11
C GLN A 280 5.25 1.71 10.89
N CYS A 281 4.75 1.37 12.08
CA CYS A 281 4.04 2.27 12.97
C CYS A 281 4.75 2.27 14.31
N PHE A 282 5.49 3.33 14.64
CA PHE A 282 6.44 3.33 15.76
C PHE A 282 7.43 2.17 15.62
N ASP A 283 7.43 1.26 16.59
CA ASP A 283 8.25 0.04 16.65
C ASP A 283 7.47 -1.23 16.26
N CYS A 284 6.26 -1.09 15.73
CA CYS A 284 5.48 -2.19 15.17
C CYS A 284 5.51 -2.16 13.64
N VAL A 285 5.71 -3.32 13.03
CA VAL A 285 5.66 -3.50 11.57
C VAL A 285 4.56 -4.49 11.22
N ALA A 286 3.68 -4.11 10.32
CA ALA A 286 2.63 -4.96 9.77
C ALA A 286 2.86 -5.18 8.28
N THR A 287 2.83 -6.43 7.83
CA THR A 287 2.97 -6.79 6.41
C THR A 287 1.97 -7.87 6.02
N SER A 288 1.57 -7.87 4.75
CA SER A 288 0.68 -8.91 4.21
C SER A 288 0.96 -9.18 2.73
N THR A 289 0.50 -10.32 2.25
CA THR A 289 0.55 -10.74 0.84
C THR A 289 -0.54 -11.77 0.54
N GLY A 290 -1.03 -11.78 -0.69
CA GLY A 290 -2.11 -12.68 -1.10
C GLY A 290 -3.45 -12.26 -0.52
N LEU A 291 -4.28 -13.21 -0.13
CA LEU A 291 -5.64 -13.01 0.39
C LEU A 291 -5.65 -13.13 1.93
N THR A 292 -6.41 -12.27 2.58
CA THR A 292 -6.86 -12.50 3.95
C THR A 292 -7.88 -13.66 3.98
N GLU A 293 -8.20 -14.22 5.15
CA GLU A 293 -9.28 -15.22 5.27
C GLU A 293 -10.62 -14.64 4.81
N GLU A 294 -10.89 -13.38 5.17
CA GLU A 294 -12.14 -12.70 4.78
C GLU A 294 -12.22 -12.47 3.26
N GLU A 295 -11.12 -12.05 2.64
CA GLU A 295 -11.07 -11.89 1.17
C GLU A 295 -11.20 -13.24 0.47
N ALA A 296 -10.50 -14.26 0.95
CA ALA A 296 -10.59 -15.60 0.41
C ALA A 296 -12.04 -16.16 0.48
N ALA A 297 -12.73 -15.96 1.61
CA ALA A 297 -14.13 -16.35 1.76
C ALA A 297 -15.06 -15.59 0.78
N LYS A 298 -14.86 -14.28 0.60
CA LYS A 298 -15.62 -13.47 -0.39
C LYS A 298 -15.37 -13.93 -1.82
N GLU A 299 -14.16 -14.44 -2.09
CA GLU A 299 -13.79 -15.00 -3.40
C GLU A 299 -14.25 -16.45 -3.61
N GLY A 300 -14.88 -17.08 -2.58
CA GLY A 300 -15.42 -18.43 -2.64
C GLY A 300 -14.41 -19.54 -2.35
N PHE A 301 -13.27 -19.20 -1.75
CA PHE A 301 -12.31 -20.20 -1.29
C PHE A 301 -12.72 -20.78 0.07
N ASP A 302 -12.71 -22.11 0.20
CA ASP A 302 -12.71 -22.77 1.50
C ASP A 302 -11.26 -22.79 2.02
N THR A 303 -11.04 -22.25 3.22
CA THR A 303 -9.70 -22.00 3.72
C THR A 303 -9.42 -22.70 5.03
N VAL A 304 -8.16 -23.01 5.26
CA VAL A 304 -7.60 -23.30 6.57
C VAL A 304 -6.48 -22.32 6.85
N SER A 305 -6.43 -21.80 8.06
CA SER A 305 -5.37 -20.90 8.49
C SER A 305 -4.66 -21.43 9.74
N ALA A 306 -3.42 -20.99 9.88
CA ALA A 306 -2.64 -21.20 11.09
C ALA A 306 -1.93 -19.90 11.48
N THR A 307 -1.90 -19.66 12.79
CA THR A 307 -1.27 -18.48 13.39
C THR A 307 -0.23 -18.92 14.40
N VAL A 308 0.99 -18.43 14.26
CA VAL A 308 2.15 -18.80 15.06
C VAL A 308 2.81 -17.58 15.66
N ASP A 309 3.06 -17.62 16.98
CA ASP A 309 3.94 -16.67 17.65
C ASP A 309 5.38 -17.16 17.63
N SER A 310 6.32 -16.27 17.31
CA SER A 310 7.72 -16.60 17.20
C SER A 310 8.59 -15.44 17.71
N ARG A 311 9.91 -15.62 17.66
CA ARG A 311 10.90 -14.62 18.03
C ARG A 311 11.84 -14.32 16.87
N SER A 312 12.30 -13.08 16.81
CA SER A 312 13.23 -12.60 15.76
C SER A 312 14.63 -13.22 15.84
N LYS A 313 14.96 -13.82 16.98
CA LYS A 313 16.21 -14.52 17.29
C LYS A 313 15.92 -15.71 18.17
N HIS A 314 16.89 -16.62 18.33
CA HIS A 314 16.80 -17.68 19.32
C HIS A 314 16.53 -17.09 20.73
N GLY A 315 15.65 -17.72 21.48
CA GLY A 315 15.17 -17.18 22.77
C GLY A 315 16.23 -16.89 23.83
N MET A 316 17.42 -17.53 23.70
CA MET A 316 18.57 -17.28 24.59
C MET A 316 19.40 -16.05 24.16
N ILE A 317 19.18 -15.50 22.97
CA ILE A 317 19.95 -14.35 22.49
C ILE A 317 19.28 -13.04 22.97
N PRO A 318 20.03 -12.14 23.61
CA PRO A 318 19.48 -10.87 24.07
C PRO A 318 18.87 -10.03 22.94
N GLY A 319 17.75 -9.34 23.25
CA GLY A 319 17.05 -8.50 22.29
C GLY A 319 16.19 -9.26 21.28
N ALA A 320 15.88 -10.54 21.54
CA ALA A 320 14.88 -11.27 20.78
C ALA A 320 13.49 -10.64 20.97
N GLN A 321 12.88 -10.17 19.89
CA GLN A 321 11.55 -9.54 19.84
C GLN A 321 10.49 -10.53 19.37
N THR A 322 9.28 -10.38 19.85
CA THR A 322 8.15 -11.21 19.42
C THR A 322 7.59 -10.77 18.07
N TRP A 323 7.02 -11.71 17.34
CA TRP A 323 6.25 -11.48 16.14
C TRP A 323 5.25 -12.60 15.91
N ARG A 324 4.21 -12.28 15.16
CA ARG A 324 3.15 -13.22 14.81
C ARG A 324 3.07 -13.37 13.29
N LEU A 325 2.99 -14.60 12.83
CA LEU A 325 2.74 -14.99 11.46
C LEU A 325 1.39 -15.69 11.37
N LYS A 326 0.59 -15.33 10.36
CA LYS A 326 -0.61 -16.06 9.95
C LYS A 326 -0.45 -16.48 8.49
N LEU A 327 -0.69 -17.76 8.18
CA LEU A 327 -0.75 -18.29 6.83
C LEU A 327 -2.16 -18.77 6.53
N VAL A 328 -2.61 -18.55 5.27
CA VAL A 328 -3.93 -18.95 4.77
C VAL A 328 -3.75 -19.87 3.58
N PHE A 329 -4.33 -21.08 3.66
CA PHE A 329 -4.28 -22.10 2.64
C PHE A 329 -5.67 -22.40 2.08
N ASN A 330 -5.74 -22.74 0.80
CA ASN A 330 -6.96 -23.26 0.17
C ASN A 330 -7.10 -24.75 0.50
N LYS A 331 -8.18 -25.17 1.14
CA LYS A 331 -8.44 -26.57 1.54
C LYS A 331 -8.55 -27.52 0.36
N ASN A 332 -9.01 -27.07 -0.81
CA ASN A 332 -9.28 -27.94 -1.96
C ASN A 332 -8.00 -28.42 -2.68
N ASN A 333 -6.96 -27.58 -2.69
CA ASN A 333 -5.71 -27.86 -3.41
C ASN A 333 -4.47 -27.65 -2.56
N HIS A 334 -4.65 -27.39 -1.27
CA HIS A 334 -3.63 -27.18 -0.24
C HIS A 334 -2.65 -26.04 -0.51
N LYS A 335 -2.87 -25.24 -1.55
CA LYS A 335 -1.96 -24.13 -1.91
C LYS A 335 -2.02 -23.00 -0.89
N LEU A 336 -0.85 -22.44 -0.59
CA LEU A 336 -0.74 -21.18 0.13
C LEU A 336 -1.34 -20.05 -0.71
N ILE A 337 -2.27 -19.30 -0.13
CA ILE A 337 -2.98 -18.19 -0.82
C ILE A 337 -2.88 -16.87 -0.07
N GLY A 338 -2.36 -16.84 1.16
CA GLY A 338 -2.23 -15.61 1.91
C GLY A 338 -1.28 -15.72 3.09
N GLY A 339 -0.77 -14.56 3.52
CA GLY A 339 0.02 -14.47 4.73
C GLY A 339 0.08 -13.06 5.29
N GLN A 340 0.20 -12.98 6.61
CA GLN A 340 0.22 -11.75 7.38
C GLN A 340 1.28 -11.85 8.47
N VAL A 341 1.99 -10.75 8.72
CA VAL A 341 2.98 -10.65 9.80
C VAL A 341 2.72 -9.37 10.58
N VAL A 342 2.72 -9.47 11.91
CA VAL A 342 2.80 -8.33 12.82
C VAL A 342 4.01 -8.56 13.73
N ALA A 343 4.96 -7.62 13.73
CA ALA A 343 6.26 -7.80 14.35
C ALA A 343 6.76 -6.50 15.01
N GLN A 344 7.55 -6.64 16.09
CA GLN A 344 8.34 -5.54 16.63
C GLN A 344 9.75 -5.46 16.00
N ALA A 345 10.19 -6.52 15.34
CA ALA A 345 11.45 -6.55 14.60
C ALA A 345 11.22 -6.42 13.10
N VAL A 346 11.83 -5.43 12.48
CA VAL A 346 11.75 -5.20 11.01
C VAL A 346 12.22 -6.43 10.23
N VAL A 347 13.24 -7.15 10.71
CA VAL A 347 13.75 -8.36 10.06
C VAL A 347 12.69 -9.45 9.96
N SER A 348 11.86 -9.62 11.01
CA SER A 348 10.79 -10.62 11.02
C SER A 348 9.67 -10.29 10.02
N ALA A 349 9.39 -8.99 9.83
CA ALA A 349 8.42 -8.55 8.83
C ALA A 349 8.82 -8.92 7.39
N LYS A 350 10.11 -9.08 7.12
CA LYS A 350 10.62 -9.51 5.81
C LYS A 350 10.31 -10.99 5.49
N ALA A 351 9.84 -11.78 6.43
CA ALA A 351 9.32 -13.12 6.17
C ALA A 351 8.18 -13.11 5.13
N ILE A 352 7.47 -11.98 5.00
CA ILE A 352 6.39 -11.81 4.00
C ILE A 352 6.90 -11.95 2.55
N ASP A 353 8.15 -11.63 2.27
CA ASP A 353 8.74 -11.81 0.93
C ASP A 353 8.89 -13.31 0.60
N THR A 354 9.28 -14.13 1.60
CA THR A 354 9.31 -15.59 1.47
C THR A 354 7.90 -16.13 1.22
N VAL A 355 6.91 -15.67 1.98
CA VAL A 355 5.50 -16.03 1.79
C VAL A 355 5.03 -15.67 0.38
N SER A 356 5.35 -14.47 -0.11
CA SER A 356 5.03 -14.05 -1.48
C SER A 356 5.65 -14.96 -2.54
N ALA A 357 6.91 -15.36 -2.34
CA ALA A 357 7.61 -16.27 -3.24
C ALA A 357 7.00 -17.68 -3.23
N LEU A 358 6.59 -18.18 -2.07
CA LEU A 358 5.90 -19.46 -1.93
C LEU A 358 4.53 -19.47 -2.62
N ILE A 359 3.76 -18.39 -2.47
CA ILE A 359 2.48 -18.21 -3.19
C ILE A 359 2.72 -18.17 -4.70
N TRP A 360 3.67 -17.34 -5.16
CA TRP A 360 4.02 -17.25 -6.57
C TRP A 360 4.51 -18.58 -7.15
N GLY A 361 5.26 -19.36 -6.37
CA GLY A 361 5.69 -20.69 -6.71
C GLY A 361 4.60 -21.77 -6.64
N GLY A 362 3.36 -21.42 -6.24
CA GLY A 362 2.22 -22.32 -6.13
C GLY A 362 2.40 -23.41 -5.09
N LYS A 363 3.16 -23.14 -4.02
CA LYS A 363 3.53 -24.10 -2.98
C LYS A 363 2.33 -24.51 -2.13
N THR A 364 2.28 -25.80 -1.80
CA THR A 364 1.25 -26.40 -0.94
C THR A 364 1.70 -26.45 0.52
N VAL A 365 0.77 -26.76 1.40
CA VAL A 365 1.06 -26.94 2.83
C VAL A 365 2.13 -28.01 3.03
N GLU A 366 2.07 -29.14 2.28
CA GLU A 366 3.04 -30.21 2.33
C GLU A 366 4.43 -29.76 1.88
N ASP A 367 4.52 -29.00 0.79
CA ASP A 367 5.79 -28.43 0.33
C ASP A 367 6.43 -27.56 1.43
N ILE A 368 5.63 -26.79 2.15
CA ILE A 368 6.10 -25.80 3.13
C ILE A 368 6.55 -26.44 4.42
N THR A 369 6.02 -27.61 4.81
CA THR A 369 6.54 -28.35 5.98
C THR A 369 8.01 -28.77 5.80
N THR A 370 8.50 -28.80 4.56
CA THR A 370 9.90 -29.10 4.22
C THR A 370 10.73 -27.85 3.89
N HIS A 371 10.22 -26.67 4.22
CA HIS A 371 10.90 -25.39 3.96
C HIS A 371 12.27 -25.32 4.65
N MET A 372 13.29 -24.96 3.88
CA MET A 372 14.65 -24.79 4.40
C MET A 372 14.89 -23.31 4.72
N CYS A 373 15.32 -23.04 5.95
CA CYS A 373 15.66 -21.71 6.43
C CYS A 373 17.12 -21.60 6.87
N ALA A 374 17.62 -20.37 6.94
CA ALA A 374 18.95 -20.10 7.49
C ALA A 374 18.89 -20.19 9.02
N CYS A 375 19.36 -21.28 9.57
CA CYS A 375 19.36 -21.55 11.00
C CYS A 375 20.59 -20.91 11.68
N ASN A 376 20.44 -19.66 12.11
CA ASN A 376 21.48 -18.96 12.90
C ASN A 376 20.82 -18.31 14.12
N PRO A 377 21.30 -18.55 15.35
CA PRO A 377 20.69 -18.06 16.57
C PRO A 377 20.49 -16.53 16.64
N ASP A 378 21.38 -15.76 15.98
CA ASP A 378 21.30 -14.29 15.99
C ASP A 378 20.30 -13.69 15.02
N ILE A 379 19.84 -14.45 14.02
CA ILE A 379 19.00 -13.93 12.93
C ILE A 379 17.71 -14.72 12.69
N SER A 380 17.51 -15.86 13.37
CA SER A 380 16.32 -16.68 13.24
C SER A 380 15.86 -17.22 14.59
N SER A 381 14.60 -17.65 14.67
CA SER A 381 14.12 -18.48 15.78
C SER A 381 14.89 -19.79 15.85
N GLU A 382 14.64 -20.56 16.90
CA GLU A 382 15.12 -21.95 17.01
C GLU A 382 14.54 -22.76 15.82
N PRO A 383 15.36 -23.60 15.12
CA PRO A 383 14.94 -24.27 13.89
C PRO A 383 13.68 -25.13 14.00
N SER A 384 13.48 -25.77 15.14
CA SER A 384 12.27 -26.57 15.41
C SER A 384 11.01 -25.70 15.60
N LEU A 385 11.17 -24.38 15.67
CA LEU A 385 10.12 -23.38 15.81
C LEU A 385 10.13 -22.35 14.68
N GLU A 386 10.68 -22.74 13.51
CA GLU A 386 10.66 -21.87 12.33
C GLU A 386 9.20 -21.60 11.93
N PRO A 387 8.76 -20.32 11.98
CA PRO A 387 7.33 -20.02 12.01
C PRO A 387 6.58 -20.34 10.71
N ILE A 388 7.23 -20.27 9.55
CA ILE A 388 6.57 -20.60 8.27
C ILE A 388 6.30 -22.13 8.22
N SER A 389 7.28 -22.94 8.59
CA SER A 389 7.13 -24.40 8.65
C SER A 389 6.12 -24.81 9.72
N ILE A 390 6.20 -24.24 10.92
CA ILE A 390 5.25 -24.56 12.01
C ILE A 390 3.82 -24.15 11.67
N ALA A 391 3.61 -23.01 11.01
CA ALA A 391 2.28 -22.63 10.54
C ALA A 391 1.74 -23.62 9.50
N ALA A 392 2.60 -24.12 8.60
CA ALA A 392 2.22 -25.17 7.66
C ALA A 392 1.87 -26.48 8.37
N GLU A 393 2.68 -26.93 9.34
CA GLU A 393 2.38 -28.12 10.14
C GLU A 393 1.04 -28.04 10.87
N GLN A 394 0.75 -26.89 11.50
CA GLN A 394 -0.55 -26.67 12.16
C GLN A 394 -1.72 -26.67 11.17
N ALA A 395 -1.54 -26.08 9.99
CA ALA A 395 -2.56 -26.10 8.95
C ALA A 395 -2.79 -27.52 8.42
N LEU A 396 -1.71 -28.29 8.19
CA LEU A 396 -1.79 -29.68 7.77
C LEU A 396 -2.54 -30.55 8.77
N GLN A 397 -2.26 -30.39 10.06
CA GLN A 397 -2.99 -31.10 11.12
C GLN A 397 -4.50 -30.82 11.06
N LYS A 398 -4.89 -29.56 10.82
CA LYS A 398 -6.31 -29.18 10.67
C LYS A 398 -6.95 -29.76 9.40
N LEU A 399 -6.17 -29.96 8.32
CA LEU A 399 -6.66 -30.58 7.07
C LEU A 399 -6.88 -32.10 7.22
N VAL A 400 -6.05 -32.77 8.00
CA VAL A 400 -6.11 -34.24 8.19
C VAL A 400 -7.12 -34.63 9.30
N ALA A 401 -7.41 -33.72 10.24
CA ALA A 401 -8.34 -33.97 11.35
C ALA A 401 -9.84 -33.92 10.95
N VAL A 402 -10.15 -33.71 9.69
CA VAL A 402 -11.50 -33.74 9.10
C VAL A 402 -11.69 -35.05 8.32
#